data_7c2754f89fcd662a85dc03ed3c9844f2
#
_entry.id   7c2754f89fcd662a85dc03ed3c9844f2
#
_cell.length_a   1.000
_cell.length_b   1.000
_cell.length_c   1.000
_cell.angle_alpha   90.00
_cell.angle_beta   90.00
_cell.angle_gamma   90.00
#
_symmetry.space_group_name_H-M   'P 1'
#
loop_
_entity.id
_entity.type
_entity.pdbx_description
1 polymer ?
#
loop_
_entity_poly.entity_id
_entity_poly.type
_entity_poly.pdbx_seq_one_letter_code
_entity_poly.pdbx_strand_id
1 'polypeptide(L)'
;MSRRGETLQVSRPPPGSEPVHLLVDSTGLKLCGPGEWRFEKYAARTRRSWRKLHIGVDADTGEIIAAELTGKDVDDGSQVGPLLEQIAGPVASFTGDGAYDRDDVYREVCQRYPDAAVIVPPRSSAVPSTTTKTAPTKRDRHLQLIAERGRMGWQRASGYNWRALVEADIGHYKARNR
;
A
#
# COMPACT_ATOMS: atom_id res chain seq x y z
N MET A 1 7.94 20.90 24.55
CA MET A 1 7.20 19.95 23.68
C MET A 1 6.05 20.68 23.03
N SER A 2 6.01 20.70 21.71
CA SER A 2 4.99 21.46 20.96
C SER A 2 3.69 20.68 20.93
N ARG A 3 2.64 21.18 21.58
CA ARG A 3 1.28 20.62 21.60
C ARG A 3 0.49 20.81 20.29
N ARG A 4 1.15 21.23 19.22
CA ARG A 4 0.48 21.51 17.93
C ARG A 4 0.06 20.26 17.13
N GLY A 5 0.53 19.08 17.48
CA GLY A 5 0.14 17.83 16.79
C GLY A 5 -1.12 17.15 17.31
N GLU A 6 -1.56 17.47 18.54
CA GLU A 6 -2.69 16.78 19.17
C GLU A 6 -4.08 17.30 18.75
N THR A 7 -4.13 18.41 17.99
CA THR A 7 -5.40 19.08 17.61
C THR A 7 -5.64 19.17 16.12
N LEU A 8 -4.80 18.52 15.29
CA LEU A 8 -5.08 18.41 13.86
C LEU A 8 -6.21 17.38 13.65
N GLN A 9 -7.44 17.84 13.63
CA GLN A 9 -8.55 17.09 13.06
C GLN A 9 -8.36 17.05 11.54
N VAL A 10 -7.82 15.94 11.04
CA VAL A 10 -7.85 15.65 9.61
C VAL A 10 -9.31 15.32 9.28
N SER A 11 -10.01 16.24 8.62
CA SER A 11 -11.34 15.97 8.09
C SER A 11 -11.20 14.87 7.05
N ARG A 12 -11.74 13.69 7.34
CA ARG A 12 -11.91 12.67 6.30
C ARG A 12 -12.99 13.16 5.35
N PRO A 13 -12.78 13.09 4.04
CA PRO A 13 -13.87 13.36 3.10
C PRO A 13 -15.03 12.40 3.42
N PRO A 14 -16.28 12.84 3.23
CA PRO A 14 -17.43 11.95 3.38
C PRO A 14 -17.26 10.76 2.44
N PRO A 15 -17.66 9.53 2.84
CA PRO A 15 -17.57 8.36 1.97
C PRO A 15 -18.29 8.67 0.66
N GLY A 16 -17.54 8.63 -0.43
CA GLY A 16 -18.11 8.72 -1.77
C GLY A 16 -19.05 7.54 -2.01
N SER A 17 -20.09 7.72 -2.80
CA SER A 17 -20.99 6.64 -3.20
C SER A 17 -20.33 5.71 -4.23
N GLU A 18 -19.25 6.12 -4.85
CA GLU A 18 -18.53 5.34 -5.86
C GLU A 18 -17.48 4.43 -5.22
N PRO A 19 -17.31 3.21 -5.77
CA PRO A 19 -16.31 2.28 -5.26
C PRO A 19 -14.89 2.78 -5.51
N VAL A 20 -14.05 2.75 -4.49
CA VAL A 20 -12.67 3.24 -4.51
C VAL A 20 -11.72 2.26 -5.25
N HIS A 21 -10.86 2.80 -6.10
CA HIS A 21 -9.69 2.10 -6.62
C HIS A 21 -8.48 2.34 -5.72
N LEU A 22 -8.28 1.44 -4.74
CA LEU A 22 -7.28 1.59 -3.69
C LEU A 22 -5.88 1.19 -4.19
N LEU A 23 -4.95 2.13 -4.16
CA LEU A 23 -3.51 1.89 -4.36
C LEU A 23 -2.81 1.86 -3.01
N VAL A 24 -2.05 0.81 -2.72
CA VAL A 24 -1.29 0.70 -1.47
C VAL A 24 0.21 0.64 -1.73
N ASP A 25 0.95 1.34 -0.87
CA ASP A 25 2.41 1.30 -0.87
C ASP A 25 2.97 1.66 0.52
N SER A 26 4.26 1.44 0.71
CA SER A 26 4.95 1.83 1.93
C SER A 26 6.23 2.59 1.65
N THR A 27 6.59 3.48 2.56
CA THR A 27 7.83 4.24 2.45
C THR A 27 8.53 4.41 3.79
N GLY A 28 9.86 4.32 3.78
CA GLY A 28 10.67 4.64 4.95
C GLY A 28 10.70 6.14 5.22
N LEU A 29 10.40 6.52 6.45
CA LEU A 29 10.55 7.88 6.96
C LEU A 29 11.66 7.95 7.99
N LYS A 30 12.59 8.87 7.78
CA LYS A 30 13.60 9.22 8.78
C LYS A 30 12.95 10.19 9.77
N LEU A 31 12.92 9.83 11.05
CA LEU A 31 12.46 10.75 12.08
C LEU A 31 13.57 11.77 12.40
N CYS A 32 13.29 13.02 12.12
CA CYS A 32 14.14 14.16 12.49
C CYS A 32 13.63 14.73 13.82
N GLY A 33 14.45 14.63 14.88
CA GLY A 33 14.11 15.15 16.21
C GLY A 33 14.82 16.47 16.54
N PRO A 34 14.33 17.25 17.51
CA PRO A 34 15.04 18.40 18.03
C PRO A 34 16.40 17.96 18.63
N GLY A 35 17.49 18.32 17.98
CA GLY A 35 18.85 17.91 18.36
C GLY A 35 19.62 17.18 17.25
N GLU A 36 18.99 16.81 16.15
CA GLU A 36 19.64 16.14 15.02
C GLU A 36 20.81 17.00 14.45
N TRP A 37 20.65 18.33 14.45
CA TRP A 37 21.69 19.28 14.12
C TRP A 37 22.95 19.16 15.02
N ARG A 38 22.80 18.89 16.32
CA ARG A 38 23.91 18.64 17.24
C ARG A 38 24.60 17.30 16.96
N PHE A 39 23.85 16.27 16.55
CA PHE A 39 24.38 14.95 16.25
C PHE A 39 25.18 14.93 14.95
N GLU A 40 24.76 15.65 13.92
CA GLU A 40 25.56 15.79 12.69
C GLU A 40 26.91 16.49 12.96
N LYS A 41 26.93 17.46 13.87
CA LYS A 41 28.14 18.23 14.18
C LYS A 41 29.12 17.49 15.08
N TYR A 42 28.67 16.56 15.94
CA TYR A 42 29.49 15.91 16.95
C TYR A 42 29.63 14.40 16.78
N ALA A 43 29.29 13.86 15.63
CA ALA A 43 29.46 12.44 15.27
C ALA A 43 28.97 11.42 16.32
N ALA A 44 28.01 11.79 17.17
CA ALA A 44 27.46 10.86 18.16
C ALA A 44 26.69 9.75 17.43
N ARG A 45 27.09 8.51 17.67
CA ARG A 45 26.53 7.26 17.12
C ARG A 45 25.09 6.98 17.61
N THR A 46 24.20 7.95 17.61
CA THR A 46 22.81 7.68 17.97
C THR A 46 22.11 7.09 16.75
N ARG A 47 21.63 5.88 16.91
CA ARG A 47 20.92 5.10 15.88
C ARG A 47 19.75 5.93 15.36
N ARG A 48 19.84 6.40 14.11
CA ARG A 48 18.74 7.13 13.45
C ARG A 48 17.47 6.29 13.54
N SER A 49 16.41 6.90 14.04
CA SER A 49 15.12 6.22 14.18
C SER A 49 14.39 6.29 12.83
N TRP A 50 14.18 5.14 12.24
CA TRP A 50 13.39 5.00 11.02
C TRP A 50 12.00 4.48 11.38
N ARG A 51 11.00 5.02 10.72
CA ARG A 51 9.64 4.51 10.72
C ARG A 51 9.25 4.13 9.31
N LYS A 52 8.22 3.31 9.18
CA LYS A 52 7.62 2.98 7.92
C LYS A 52 6.22 3.58 7.89
N LEU A 53 5.92 4.36 6.84
CA LEU A 53 4.59 4.87 6.57
C LEU A 53 3.97 4.00 5.48
N HIS A 54 2.85 3.37 5.81
CA HIS A 54 2.00 2.65 4.88
C HIS A 54 0.87 3.58 4.49
N ILE A 55 0.54 3.66 3.21
CA ILE A 55 -0.51 4.53 2.69
C ILE A 55 -1.46 3.78 1.78
N GLY A 56 -2.73 4.18 1.83
CA GLY A 56 -3.75 3.83 0.86
C GLY A 56 -4.20 5.11 0.14
N VAL A 57 -4.06 5.12 -1.17
CA VAL A 57 -4.40 6.24 -2.05
C VAL A 57 -5.58 5.85 -2.92
N ASP A 58 -6.55 6.73 -3.06
CA ASP A 58 -7.60 6.60 -4.07
C ASP A 58 -7.00 6.95 -5.43
N ALA A 59 -7.05 6.01 -6.39
CA ALA A 59 -6.45 6.18 -7.71
C ALA A 59 -7.15 7.25 -8.56
N ASP A 60 -8.42 7.51 -8.31
CA ASP A 60 -9.21 8.46 -9.10
C ASP A 60 -8.99 9.89 -8.65
N THR A 61 -8.84 10.11 -7.34
CA THR A 61 -8.66 11.45 -6.76
C THR A 61 -7.22 11.79 -6.44
N GLY A 62 -6.34 10.78 -6.27
CA GLY A 62 -4.99 10.95 -5.76
C GLY A 62 -4.93 11.27 -4.26
N GLU A 63 -6.03 11.17 -3.53
CA GLU A 63 -6.08 11.47 -2.10
C GLU A 63 -5.59 10.28 -1.26
N ILE A 64 -4.81 10.57 -0.21
CA ILE A 64 -4.45 9.59 0.80
C ILE A 64 -5.66 9.39 1.71
N ILE A 65 -6.31 8.24 1.60
CA ILE A 65 -7.54 7.90 2.34
C ILE A 65 -7.30 6.98 3.54
N ALA A 66 -6.12 6.36 3.60
CA ALA A 66 -5.69 5.53 4.72
C ALA A 66 -4.18 5.69 4.96
N ALA A 67 -3.75 5.71 6.22
CA ALA A 67 -2.34 5.78 6.56
C ALA A 67 -2.04 5.12 7.90
N GLU A 68 -0.91 4.37 7.97
CA GLU A 68 -0.39 3.75 9.18
C GLU A 68 1.10 4.01 9.35
N LEU A 69 1.52 4.39 10.55
CA LEU A 69 2.92 4.64 10.89
C LEU A 69 3.45 3.56 11.83
N THR A 70 4.36 2.75 11.34
CA THR A 70 4.88 1.58 12.07
C THR A 70 6.38 1.65 12.34
N GLY A 71 6.90 0.67 13.05
CA GLY A 71 8.34 0.41 13.13
C GLY A 71 8.88 0.02 11.75
N LYS A 72 10.17 0.29 11.53
CA LYS A 72 10.83 0.03 10.22
C LYS A 72 10.79 -1.46 9.79
N ASP A 73 10.68 -2.36 10.75
CA ASP A 73 10.77 -3.81 10.54
C ASP A 73 9.38 -4.47 10.40
N VAL A 74 8.30 -3.67 10.42
CA VAL A 74 6.93 -4.17 10.24
C VAL A 74 6.69 -4.52 8.77
N ASP A 75 6.11 -5.69 8.55
CA ASP A 75 5.80 -6.21 7.22
C ASP A 75 4.63 -5.47 6.57
N ASP A 76 4.74 -5.20 5.26
CA ASP A 76 3.75 -4.42 4.51
C ASP A 76 2.40 -5.14 4.43
N GLY A 77 2.41 -6.44 4.20
CA GLY A 77 1.18 -7.24 4.10
C GLY A 77 0.36 -7.24 5.39
N SER A 78 1.03 -7.17 6.55
CA SER A 78 0.36 -7.12 7.85
C SER A 78 -0.43 -5.84 8.10
N GLN A 79 -0.15 -4.78 7.33
CA GLN A 79 -0.81 -3.49 7.47
C GLN A 79 -2.01 -3.32 6.55
N VAL A 80 -2.30 -4.31 5.71
CA VAL A 80 -3.48 -4.27 4.81
C VAL A 80 -4.78 -4.18 5.61
N GLY A 81 -4.97 -5.01 6.64
CA GLY A 81 -6.14 -4.94 7.51
C GLY A 81 -6.35 -3.55 8.12
N PRO A 82 -5.36 -3.00 8.88
CA PRO A 82 -5.43 -1.65 9.44
C PRO A 82 -5.70 -0.54 8.41
N LEU A 83 -5.15 -0.63 7.19
CA LEU A 83 -5.45 0.33 6.13
C LEU A 83 -6.91 0.20 5.66
N LEU A 84 -7.39 -1.03 5.42
CA LEU A 84 -8.76 -1.28 4.99
C LEU A 84 -9.81 -0.87 6.04
N GLU A 85 -9.46 -0.92 7.33
CA GLU A 85 -10.33 -0.45 8.43
C GLU A 85 -10.63 1.05 8.38
N GLN A 86 -9.75 1.82 7.75
CA GLN A 86 -9.91 3.27 7.63
C GLN A 86 -10.81 3.66 6.45
N ILE A 87 -11.15 2.72 5.56
CA ILE A 87 -11.94 2.99 4.35
C ILE A 87 -13.41 2.77 4.65
N ALA A 88 -14.21 3.82 4.51
CA ALA A 88 -15.63 3.82 4.88
C ALA A 88 -16.56 3.38 3.73
N GLY A 89 -16.07 3.26 2.50
CA GLY A 89 -16.87 2.95 1.31
C GLY A 89 -16.55 1.60 0.67
N PRO A 90 -17.24 1.24 -0.41
CA PRO A 90 -16.92 0.06 -1.20
C PRO A 90 -15.57 0.24 -1.91
N VAL A 91 -14.84 -0.87 -2.09
CA VAL A 91 -13.57 -0.92 -2.81
C VAL A 91 -13.77 -1.72 -4.09
N ALA A 92 -13.51 -1.10 -5.24
CA ALA A 92 -13.57 -1.73 -6.56
C ALA A 92 -12.30 -2.54 -6.86
N SER A 93 -11.14 -2.01 -6.47
CA SER A 93 -9.87 -2.71 -6.63
C SER A 93 -8.88 -2.38 -5.52
N PHE A 94 -8.04 -3.35 -5.18
CA PHE A 94 -6.87 -3.24 -4.32
C PHE A 94 -5.63 -3.49 -5.18
N THR A 95 -4.75 -2.50 -5.29
CA THR A 95 -3.53 -2.60 -6.09
C THR A 95 -2.31 -2.37 -5.20
N GLY A 96 -1.38 -3.31 -5.20
CA GLY A 96 -0.13 -3.23 -4.47
C GLY A 96 1.05 -3.79 -5.27
N ASP A 97 2.27 -3.67 -4.75
CA ASP A 97 3.44 -4.28 -5.37
C ASP A 97 3.60 -5.78 -5.00
N GLY A 98 4.69 -6.40 -5.47
CA GLY A 98 4.97 -7.81 -5.20
C GLY A 98 5.22 -8.14 -3.72
N ALA A 99 5.39 -7.14 -2.84
CA ALA A 99 5.47 -7.38 -1.39
C ALA A 99 4.13 -7.87 -0.83
N TYR A 100 3.03 -7.45 -1.47
CA TYR A 100 1.65 -7.83 -1.14
C TYR A 100 1.20 -9.15 -1.80
N ASP A 101 2.05 -9.85 -2.58
CA ASP A 101 1.73 -11.18 -3.17
C ASP A 101 1.80 -12.27 -2.09
N ARG A 102 0.76 -12.32 -1.26
CA ARG A 102 0.61 -13.22 -0.11
C ARG A 102 -0.84 -13.65 0.06
N ASP A 103 -1.06 -14.89 0.44
CA ASP A 103 -2.40 -15.45 0.61
C ASP A 103 -3.21 -14.76 1.70
N ASP A 104 -2.55 -14.28 2.78
CA ASP A 104 -3.20 -13.52 3.84
C ASP A 104 -3.71 -12.16 3.34
N VAL A 105 -2.98 -11.47 2.48
CA VAL A 105 -3.42 -10.22 1.84
C VAL A 105 -4.65 -10.45 0.96
N TYR A 106 -4.60 -11.46 0.08
CA TYR A 106 -5.75 -11.81 -0.75
C TYR A 106 -6.97 -12.15 0.08
N ARG A 107 -6.79 -12.92 1.16
CA ARG A 107 -7.86 -13.30 2.08
C ARG A 107 -8.46 -12.07 2.78
N GLU A 108 -7.64 -11.19 3.34
CA GLU A 108 -8.06 -9.98 4.04
C GLU A 108 -8.91 -9.08 3.14
N VAL A 109 -8.43 -8.80 1.92
CA VAL A 109 -9.17 -7.99 0.95
C VAL A 109 -10.48 -8.68 0.55
N CYS A 110 -10.45 -9.98 0.22
CA CYS A 110 -11.65 -10.69 -0.24
C CYS A 110 -12.69 -10.91 0.86
N GLN A 111 -12.29 -11.02 2.13
CA GLN A 111 -13.23 -11.11 3.25
C GLN A 111 -14.00 -9.82 3.46
N ARG A 112 -13.34 -8.69 3.31
CA ARG A 112 -13.94 -7.37 3.51
C ARG A 112 -14.66 -6.84 2.26
N TYR A 113 -14.09 -7.10 1.10
CA TYR A 113 -14.57 -6.66 -0.21
C TYR A 113 -14.55 -7.82 -1.21
N PRO A 114 -15.56 -8.71 -1.19
CA PRO A 114 -15.58 -9.94 -2.03
C PRO A 114 -15.47 -9.65 -3.52
N ASP A 115 -16.09 -8.56 -3.97
CA ASP A 115 -16.15 -8.17 -5.38
C ASP A 115 -14.93 -7.36 -5.85
N ALA A 116 -14.10 -6.87 -4.92
CA ALA A 116 -12.91 -6.09 -5.27
C ALA A 116 -11.92 -6.90 -6.11
N ALA A 117 -11.40 -6.30 -7.17
CA ALA A 117 -10.27 -6.85 -7.89
C ALA A 117 -9.00 -6.72 -7.03
N VAL A 118 -8.22 -7.80 -6.84
CA VAL A 118 -6.92 -7.75 -6.16
C VAL A 118 -5.84 -7.78 -7.23
N ILE A 119 -5.17 -6.66 -7.45
CA ILE A 119 -4.20 -6.45 -8.54
C ILE A 119 -2.80 -6.36 -7.93
N VAL A 120 -2.19 -7.52 -7.72
CA VAL A 120 -0.83 -7.65 -7.16
C VAL A 120 0.00 -8.52 -8.10
N PRO A 121 1.21 -8.07 -8.50
CA PRO A 121 2.04 -8.87 -9.39
C PRO A 121 2.57 -10.10 -8.65
N PRO A 122 2.24 -11.31 -9.13
CA PRO A 122 2.80 -12.53 -8.56
C PRO A 122 4.33 -12.52 -8.58
N ARG A 123 4.94 -12.98 -7.49
CA ARG A 123 6.40 -13.11 -7.41
C ARG A 123 6.92 -14.07 -8.48
N SER A 124 8.18 -13.96 -8.84
CA SER A 124 8.80 -14.86 -9.84
C SER A 124 8.78 -16.34 -9.42
N SER A 125 8.78 -16.60 -8.11
CA SER A 125 8.68 -17.94 -7.51
C SER A 125 7.24 -18.39 -7.24
N ALA A 126 6.23 -17.59 -7.62
CA ALA A 126 4.84 -17.92 -7.35
C ALA A 126 4.40 -19.16 -8.14
N VAL A 127 3.76 -20.09 -7.43
CA VAL A 127 3.17 -21.31 -8.01
C VAL A 127 1.66 -21.26 -7.87
N PRO A 128 0.91 -21.87 -8.80
CA PRO A 128 -0.54 -22.00 -8.68
C PRO A 128 -0.94 -22.76 -7.41
N SER A 129 -2.12 -22.46 -6.89
CA SER A 129 -2.68 -23.19 -5.76
C SER A 129 -3.01 -24.62 -6.12
N THR A 130 -3.17 -25.49 -5.12
CA THR A 130 -3.60 -26.87 -5.31
C THR A 130 -5.01 -26.96 -5.91
N THR A 131 -5.83 -25.92 -5.71
CA THR A 131 -7.21 -25.82 -6.20
C THR A 131 -7.35 -25.13 -7.55
N THR A 132 -6.25 -24.77 -8.21
CA THR A 132 -6.27 -23.96 -9.44
C THR A 132 -7.13 -24.57 -10.57
N LYS A 133 -7.23 -25.91 -10.61
CA LYS A 133 -8.03 -26.62 -11.63
C LYS A 133 -9.53 -26.70 -11.31
N THR A 134 -9.91 -26.68 -10.04
CA THR A 134 -11.29 -26.87 -9.59
C THR A 134 -11.95 -25.59 -9.12
N ALA A 135 -11.18 -24.74 -8.42
CA ALA A 135 -11.63 -23.47 -7.88
C ALA A 135 -10.47 -22.45 -7.91
N PRO A 136 -10.14 -21.86 -9.08
CA PRO A 136 -9.01 -20.96 -9.23
C PRO A 136 -9.21 -19.68 -8.40
N THR A 137 -8.22 -19.35 -7.60
CA THR A 137 -8.18 -18.11 -6.82
C THR A 137 -7.96 -16.89 -7.72
N LYS A 138 -8.14 -15.67 -7.18
CA LYS A 138 -7.77 -14.44 -7.92
C LYS A 138 -6.27 -14.45 -8.29
N ARG A 139 -5.41 -14.97 -7.41
CA ARG A 139 -3.98 -15.12 -7.65
C ARG A 139 -3.67 -16.11 -8.77
N ASP A 140 -4.36 -17.25 -8.81
CA ASP A 140 -4.19 -18.25 -9.89
C ASP A 140 -4.53 -17.67 -11.26
N ARG A 141 -5.58 -16.84 -11.34
CA ARG A 141 -5.96 -16.16 -12.58
C ARG A 141 -4.85 -15.19 -13.06
N HIS A 142 -4.17 -14.53 -12.14
CA HIS A 142 -3.01 -13.70 -12.50
C HIS A 142 -1.85 -14.56 -13.05
N LEU A 143 -1.55 -15.69 -12.41
CA LEU A 143 -0.51 -16.62 -12.89
C LEU A 143 -0.84 -17.17 -14.27
N GLN A 144 -2.10 -17.55 -14.50
CA GLN A 144 -2.56 -18.02 -15.80
C GLN A 144 -2.40 -16.92 -16.86
N LEU A 145 -2.86 -15.70 -16.57
CA LEU A 145 -2.77 -14.57 -17.50
C LEU A 145 -1.32 -14.22 -17.84
N ILE A 146 -0.40 -14.32 -16.86
CA ILE A 146 1.04 -14.15 -17.09
C ILE A 146 1.59 -15.26 -17.98
N ALA A 147 1.17 -16.51 -17.78
CA ALA A 147 1.59 -17.63 -18.61
C ALA A 147 1.13 -17.46 -20.08
N GLU A 148 -0.09 -16.96 -20.29
CA GLU A 148 -0.67 -16.74 -21.61
C GLU A 148 -0.14 -15.51 -22.35
N ARG A 149 0.07 -14.39 -21.65
CA ARG A 149 0.34 -13.07 -22.26
C ARG A 149 1.65 -12.43 -21.82
N GLY A 150 2.40 -13.09 -20.96
CA GLY A 150 3.58 -12.54 -20.31
C GLY A 150 3.25 -11.43 -19.30
N ARG A 151 4.26 -10.99 -18.53
CA ARG A 151 4.09 -9.96 -17.48
C ARG A 151 3.57 -8.63 -18.02
N MET A 152 4.05 -8.18 -19.17
CA MET A 152 3.60 -6.94 -19.79
C MET A 152 2.14 -7.02 -20.25
N GLY A 153 1.72 -8.18 -20.78
CA GLY A 153 0.33 -8.44 -21.15
C GLY A 153 -0.58 -8.44 -19.92
N TRP A 154 -0.14 -9.06 -18.82
CA TRP A 154 -0.83 -9.02 -17.54
C TRP A 154 -0.99 -7.58 -17.00
N GLN A 155 0.08 -6.79 -16.97
CA GLN A 155 0.03 -5.39 -16.50
C GLN A 155 -1.02 -4.56 -17.22
N ARG A 156 -1.09 -4.69 -18.55
CA ARG A 156 -2.08 -3.97 -19.37
C ARG A 156 -3.50 -4.45 -19.09
N ALA A 157 -3.69 -5.77 -18.99
CA ALA A 157 -5.01 -6.37 -18.80
C ALA A 157 -5.57 -6.18 -17.39
N SER A 158 -4.71 -6.13 -16.36
CA SER A 158 -5.10 -5.97 -14.96
C SER A 158 -5.30 -4.53 -14.52
N GLY A 159 -4.85 -3.54 -15.30
CA GLY A 159 -4.83 -2.14 -14.89
C GLY A 159 -3.70 -1.79 -13.90
N TYR A 160 -2.72 -2.67 -13.71
CA TYR A 160 -1.60 -2.45 -12.77
C TYR A 160 -0.81 -1.16 -13.00
N ASN A 161 -0.85 -0.62 -14.22
CA ASN A 161 -0.14 0.63 -14.56
C ASN A 161 -0.59 1.85 -13.74
N TRP A 162 -1.78 1.81 -13.13
CA TRP A 162 -2.25 2.86 -12.23
C TRP A 162 -1.36 3.04 -10.99
N ARG A 163 -0.59 2.02 -10.64
CA ARG A 163 0.36 2.11 -9.53
C ARG A 163 1.40 3.23 -9.69
N ALA A 164 1.72 3.64 -10.91
CA ALA A 164 2.61 4.77 -11.15
C ALA A 164 2.13 6.07 -10.50
N LEU A 165 0.83 6.23 -10.26
CA LEU A 165 0.24 7.40 -9.58
C LEU A 165 0.71 7.46 -8.12
N VAL A 166 0.66 6.36 -7.38
CA VAL A 166 1.07 6.33 -5.96
C VAL A 166 2.56 6.61 -5.79
N GLU A 167 3.38 6.17 -6.73
CA GLU A 167 4.83 6.46 -6.71
C GLU A 167 5.09 7.97 -6.89
N ALA A 168 4.31 8.64 -7.75
CA ALA A 168 4.38 10.09 -7.94
C ALA A 168 3.96 10.83 -6.66
N ASP A 169 2.89 10.42 -5.98
CA ASP A 169 2.39 11.04 -4.75
C ASP A 169 3.38 10.89 -3.59
N ILE A 170 3.95 9.70 -3.40
CA ILE A 170 5.03 9.49 -2.44
C ILE A 170 6.24 10.39 -2.76
N GLY A 171 6.58 10.54 -4.04
CA GLY A 171 7.65 11.43 -4.51
C GLY A 171 7.38 12.89 -4.12
N HIS A 172 6.17 13.38 -4.36
CA HIS A 172 5.74 14.73 -3.99
C HIS A 172 5.74 14.95 -2.47
N TYR A 173 5.23 13.97 -1.70
CA TYR A 173 5.26 14.03 -0.24
C TYR A 173 6.69 14.15 0.31
N LYS A 174 7.62 13.34 -0.18
CA LYS A 174 9.03 13.39 0.21
C LYS A 174 9.72 14.70 -0.18
N ALA A 175 9.36 15.28 -1.33
CA ALA A 175 9.94 16.54 -1.80
C ALA A 175 9.51 17.74 -0.95
N ARG A 176 8.27 17.74 -0.43
CA ARG A 176 7.73 18.81 0.42
C ARG A 176 8.25 18.77 1.86
N ASN A 177 8.77 17.65 2.32
CA ASN A 177 9.23 17.45 3.70
C ASN A 177 10.76 17.31 3.83
N ARG A 178 11.49 17.78 2.84
CA ARG A 178 12.95 18.01 2.88
C ARG A 178 13.26 19.46 3.24
#